data_95ed2c02dd392739ae942ddcc7c8c5c4
#
_entry.id   95ed2c02dd392739ae942ddcc7c8c5c4
#
_cell.length_a   1.000
_cell.length_b   1.000
_cell.length_c   1.000
_cell.angle_alpha   90.00
_cell.angle_beta   90.00
_cell.angle_gamma   90.00
#
_symmetry.space_group_name_H-M   'P 1'
#
loop_
_entity.id
_entity.type
_entity.pdbx_description
1 polymer ?
#
loop_
_entity_poly.entity_id
_entity_poly.type
_entity_poly.pdbx_seq_one_letter_code
_entity_poly.pdbx_strand_id
1 'polypeptide(L)'
;GIPTFRDSNGLWMNYDPKYLASDKALDIDPVAVNAFYDSRRALLAEVEPNYFHYFISLMQDKYGEDRVGIITTNVDDLHERAESKNIIRLHGSLKEVVRNGKVINMGYKPVNYKLGEDLVRPNVVMFGEGAYYKDDKIYNAYKDADKLLKSLNEKDIVFIVGCSNLIVHFPHECEQYTNGTRIVLVNPNENGESFINNESLIKKKACDAVPDIEDMIMKHLK
;
A
#
# COMPACT_ATOMS: atom_id res chain seq x y z
N GLY A 1 15.00 -1.58 -2.90
CA GLY A 1 13.71 -1.02 -2.63
C GLY A 1 13.68 0.00 -1.53
N ILE A 2 12.51 0.56 -1.29
CA ILE A 2 12.27 1.49 -0.19
C ILE A 2 12.24 0.66 1.11
N PRO A 3 13.05 0.99 2.14
CA PRO A 3 12.96 0.32 3.43
C PRO A 3 11.56 0.51 4.01
N THR A 4 10.93 -0.57 4.47
CA THR A 4 9.66 -0.43 5.19
C THR A 4 9.89 0.23 6.54
N PHE A 5 8.84 0.75 7.19
CA PHE A 5 8.93 1.25 8.57
C PHE A 5 9.36 0.17 9.57
N ARG A 6 9.34 -1.10 9.17
CA ARG A 6 9.73 -2.25 10.00
C ARG A 6 11.16 -2.71 9.77
N ASP A 7 11.70 -2.47 8.57
CA ASP A 7 13.07 -2.86 8.21
C ASP A 7 14.12 -1.84 8.68
N SER A 8 13.67 -0.68 9.15
CA SER A 8 14.55 0.31 9.76
C SER A 8 14.97 -0.18 11.14
N ASN A 9 15.98 -1.05 11.19
CA ASN A 9 16.64 -1.51 12.41
C ASN A 9 17.48 -0.40 13.07
N GLY A 10 17.05 0.85 13.00
CA GLY A 10 17.78 1.98 13.56
C GLY A 10 16.90 3.22 13.74
N LEU A 11 17.38 4.14 14.57
CA LEU A 11 16.77 5.45 14.76
C LEU A 11 17.04 6.33 13.52
N TRP A 12 16.00 7.01 13.04
CA TRP A 12 16.15 8.09 12.08
C TRP A 12 16.34 9.40 12.85
N MET A 13 17.48 10.03 12.75
CA MET A 13 17.83 11.24 13.53
C MET A 13 17.47 11.12 15.04
N ASN A 14 17.74 9.95 15.65
CA ASN A 14 17.40 9.58 17.03
C ASN A 14 15.91 9.31 17.33
N TYR A 15 15.05 9.24 16.31
CA TYR A 15 13.63 8.86 16.47
C TYR A 15 13.35 7.45 15.95
N ASP A 16 12.40 6.77 16.59
CA ASP A 16 11.80 5.56 16.03
C ASP A 16 10.95 5.95 14.79
N PRO A 17 11.21 5.40 13.61
CA PRO A 17 10.42 5.67 12.41
C PRO A 17 8.92 5.40 12.56
N LYS A 18 8.53 4.42 13.39
CA LYS A 18 7.11 4.15 13.69
C LYS A 18 6.48 5.27 14.50
N TYR A 19 7.25 5.86 15.41
CA TYR A 19 6.78 7.02 16.17
C TYR A 19 6.58 8.22 15.24
N LEU A 20 7.55 8.53 14.37
CA LEU A 20 7.43 9.66 13.42
C LEU A 20 6.30 9.46 12.40
N ALA A 21 5.90 8.24 12.12
CA ALA A 21 4.77 7.92 11.27
C ALA A 21 3.43 7.90 12.04
N SER A 22 3.32 8.52 13.21
CA SER A 22 2.11 8.58 14.03
C SER A 22 1.49 9.98 14.09
N ASP A 23 0.19 10.04 14.31
CA ASP A 23 -0.57 11.27 14.57
C ASP A 23 -0.03 12.01 15.80
N LYS A 24 0.27 11.24 16.86
CA LYS A 24 0.85 11.78 18.10
C LYS A 24 2.17 12.50 17.87
N ALA A 25 3.04 11.96 17.02
CA ALA A 25 4.30 12.63 16.71
C ALA A 25 4.08 13.92 15.92
N LEU A 26 3.11 13.95 15.03
CA LEU A 26 2.73 15.15 14.27
C LEU A 26 2.29 16.30 15.19
N ASP A 27 1.53 15.98 16.24
CA ASP A 27 1.06 16.96 17.24
C ASP A 27 2.19 17.49 18.10
N ILE A 28 3.20 16.66 18.43
CA ILE A 28 4.30 17.01 19.36
C ILE A 28 5.46 17.69 18.60
N ASP A 29 5.88 17.13 17.47
CA ASP A 29 7.02 17.59 16.70
C ASP A 29 6.75 17.54 15.18
N PRO A 30 5.91 18.45 14.67
CA PRO A 30 5.60 18.50 13.24
C PRO A 30 6.81 18.76 12.34
N VAL A 31 7.88 19.39 12.91
CA VAL A 31 9.12 19.63 12.15
C VAL A 31 9.84 18.32 11.87
N ALA A 32 10.04 17.48 12.89
CA ALA A 32 10.67 16.17 12.74
C ALA A 32 9.84 15.25 11.83
N VAL A 33 8.52 15.24 11.98
CA VAL A 33 7.61 14.45 11.12
C VAL A 33 7.74 14.87 9.66
N ASN A 34 7.65 16.18 9.35
CA ASN A 34 7.77 16.64 7.97
C ASN A 34 9.16 16.35 7.39
N ALA A 35 10.24 16.55 8.16
CA ALA A 35 11.60 16.22 7.72
C ALA A 35 11.76 14.72 7.44
N PHE A 36 11.17 13.86 8.26
CA PHE A 36 11.12 12.41 8.02
C PHE A 36 10.43 12.07 6.70
N TYR A 37 9.25 12.63 6.46
CA TYR A 37 8.52 12.39 5.21
C TYR A 37 9.19 13.04 3.99
N ASP A 38 9.89 14.17 4.16
CA ASP A 38 10.73 14.76 3.11
C ASP A 38 11.87 13.82 2.70
N SER A 39 12.53 13.19 3.66
CA SER A 39 13.58 12.18 3.37
C SER A 39 13.02 10.97 2.63
N ARG A 40 11.80 10.55 2.95
CA ARG A 40 11.14 9.43 2.25
C ARG A 40 10.72 9.80 0.82
N ARG A 41 10.27 11.05 0.59
CA ARG A 41 10.01 11.56 -0.77
C ARG A 41 11.27 11.61 -1.62
N ALA A 42 12.38 12.07 -1.04
CA ALA A 42 13.66 12.08 -1.73
C ALA A 42 14.10 10.66 -2.13
N LEU A 43 14.00 9.70 -1.19
CA LEU A 43 14.31 8.30 -1.48
C LEU A 43 13.38 7.70 -2.55
N LEU A 44 12.09 8.05 -2.54
CA LEU A 44 11.13 7.59 -3.54
C LEU A 44 11.53 8.03 -4.96
N ALA A 45 12.15 9.21 -5.10
CA ALA A 45 12.64 9.70 -6.39
C ALA A 45 13.78 8.85 -6.97
N GLU A 46 14.54 8.16 -6.11
CA GLU A 46 15.73 7.39 -6.49
C GLU A 46 15.47 5.91 -6.78
N VAL A 47 14.28 5.41 -6.39
CA VAL A 47 13.95 3.99 -6.58
C VAL A 47 13.11 3.76 -7.82
N GLU A 48 13.22 2.57 -8.39
CA GLU A 48 12.46 2.14 -9.58
C GLU A 48 11.45 1.03 -9.23
N PRO A 49 10.36 0.92 -10.01
CA PRO A 49 9.47 -0.23 -9.90
C PRO A 49 10.24 -1.53 -10.08
N ASN A 50 9.88 -2.55 -9.32
CA ASN A 50 10.46 -3.88 -9.46
C ASN A 50 9.66 -4.72 -10.48
N TYR A 51 10.17 -5.92 -10.78
CA TYR A 51 9.57 -6.83 -11.75
C TYR A 51 8.08 -7.15 -11.45
N PHE A 52 7.68 -7.23 -10.18
CA PHE A 52 6.29 -7.51 -9.82
C PHE A 52 5.35 -6.34 -10.19
N HIS A 53 5.79 -5.08 -10.05
CA HIS A 53 4.99 -3.92 -10.49
C HIS A 53 4.74 -3.97 -12.00
N TYR A 54 5.79 -4.23 -12.80
CA TYR A 54 5.65 -4.39 -14.26
C TYR A 54 4.81 -5.60 -14.64
N PHE A 55 4.92 -6.71 -13.91
CA PHE A 55 4.09 -7.88 -14.14
C PHE A 55 2.60 -7.56 -14.02
N ILE A 56 2.19 -6.79 -13.00
CA ILE A 56 0.78 -6.39 -12.84
C ILE A 56 0.32 -5.53 -14.03
N SER A 57 1.12 -4.55 -14.45
CA SER A 57 0.83 -3.75 -15.65
C SER A 57 0.65 -4.61 -16.89
N LEU A 58 1.54 -5.57 -17.12
CA LEU A 58 1.42 -6.53 -18.22
C LEU A 58 0.15 -7.40 -18.13
N MET A 59 -0.29 -7.74 -16.92
CA MET A 59 -1.57 -8.46 -16.73
C MET A 59 -2.77 -7.57 -17.09
N GLN A 60 -2.71 -6.26 -16.78
CA GLN A 60 -3.73 -5.31 -17.20
C GLN A 60 -3.77 -5.14 -18.71
N ASP A 61 -2.63 -5.07 -19.38
CA ASP A 61 -2.55 -5.02 -20.84
C ASP A 61 -3.11 -6.28 -21.50
N LYS A 62 -2.84 -7.45 -20.90
CA LYS A 62 -3.25 -8.75 -21.44
C LYS A 62 -4.73 -9.06 -21.23
N TYR A 63 -5.28 -8.72 -20.08
CA TYR A 63 -6.63 -9.13 -19.67
C TYR A 63 -7.65 -7.99 -19.58
N GLY A 64 -7.20 -6.75 -19.62
CA GLY A 64 -7.99 -5.53 -19.46
C GLY A 64 -7.82 -4.89 -18.09
N GLU A 65 -7.78 -3.56 -18.08
CA GLU A 65 -7.64 -2.75 -16.87
C GLU A 65 -8.79 -2.93 -15.87
N ASP A 66 -9.98 -3.20 -16.37
CA ASP A 66 -11.20 -3.45 -15.59
C ASP A 66 -11.23 -4.84 -14.95
N ARG A 67 -10.38 -5.75 -15.43
CA ARG A 67 -10.29 -7.14 -14.95
C ARG A 67 -9.15 -7.35 -13.94
N VAL A 68 -8.18 -6.46 -13.88
CA VAL A 68 -7.04 -6.55 -12.97
C VAL A 68 -6.98 -5.32 -12.09
N GLY A 69 -7.65 -5.37 -10.94
CA GLY A 69 -7.65 -4.28 -9.95
C GLY A 69 -6.50 -4.39 -8.96
N ILE A 70 -6.07 -3.25 -8.42
CA ILE A 70 -5.02 -3.15 -7.41
C ILE A 70 -5.59 -2.44 -6.19
N ILE A 71 -5.53 -3.09 -5.01
CA ILE A 71 -5.73 -2.45 -3.71
C ILE A 71 -4.39 -2.43 -3.00
N THR A 72 -3.92 -1.24 -2.59
CA THR A 72 -2.62 -1.11 -1.94
C THR A 72 -2.67 -0.25 -0.69
N THR A 73 -1.92 -0.65 0.34
CA THR A 73 -1.60 0.16 1.52
C THR A 73 -0.26 0.88 1.37
N ASN A 74 0.48 0.63 0.30
CA ASN A 74 1.71 1.35 0.02
C ASN A 74 1.40 2.80 -0.36
N VAL A 75 2.25 3.71 0.11
CA VAL A 75 2.11 5.15 -0.09
C VAL A 75 3.06 5.70 -1.18
N ASP A 76 3.86 4.82 -1.80
CA ASP A 76 4.71 5.12 -2.97
C ASP A 76 3.89 5.19 -4.27
N ASP A 77 4.53 5.57 -5.38
CA ASP A 77 3.92 5.65 -6.72
C ASP A 77 4.50 4.63 -7.71
N LEU A 78 5.02 3.51 -7.20
CA LEU A 78 5.73 2.54 -8.04
C LEU A 78 4.79 1.78 -8.99
N HIS A 79 3.53 1.58 -8.62
CA HIS A 79 2.53 1.02 -9.52
C HIS A 79 2.23 1.96 -10.70
N GLU A 80 2.05 3.26 -10.45
CA GLU A 80 1.82 4.25 -11.50
C GLU A 80 3.03 4.40 -12.40
N ARG A 81 4.23 4.35 -11.84
CA ARG A 81 5.49 4.40 -12.62
C ARG A 81 5.71 3.14 -13.45
N ALA A 82 5.13 2.01 -13.05
CA ALA A 82 5.05 0.79 -13.86
C ALA A 82 3.86 0.82 -14.83
N GLU A 83 3.17 1.97 -14.98
CA GLU A 83 2.02 2.19 -15.87
C GLU A 83 0.74 1.43 -15.51
N SER A 84 0.67 0.86 -14.28
CA SER A 84 -0.55 0.24 -13.79
C SER A 84 -1.69 1.26 -13.64
N LYS A 85 -2.93 0.79 -13.88
CA LYS A 85 -4.18 1.56 -13.77
C LYS A 85 -5.06 0.99 -12.64
N ASN A 86 -6.20 1.61 -12.39
CA ASN A 86 -7.20 1.15 -11.42
C ASN A 86 -6.60 0.82 -10.04
N ILE A 87 -5.79 1.73 -9.52
CA ILE A 87 -5.08 1.58 -8.24
C ILE A 87 -5.91 2.23 -7.14
N ILE A 88 -6.39 1.42 -6.20
CA ILE A 88 -7.10 1.86 -4.99
C ILE A 88 -6.08 1.99 -3.86
N ARG A 89 -5.80 3.23 -3.42
CA ARG A 89 -4.82 3.54 -2.36
C ARG A 89 -5.52 3.77 -1.03
N LEU A 90 -5.36 2.84 -0.10
CA LEU A 90 -6.03 2.91 1.20
C LEU A 90 -5.34 3.87 2.18
N HIS A 91 -4.04 4.11 2.04
CA HIS A 91 -3.27 4.89 3.02
C HIS A 91 -2.72 6.22 2.46
N GLY A 92 -3.24 6.71 1.33
CA GLY A 92 -2.81 7.98 0.75
C GLY A 92 -1.52 7.91 -0.05
N SER A 93 -0.80 9.03 -0.16
CA SER A 93 0.39 9.15 -1.02
C SER A 93 1.50 9.99 -0.38
N LEU A 94 2.74 9.49 -0.45
CA LEU A 94 3.95 10.23 -0.05
C LEU A 94 4.11 11.55 -0.84
N LYS A 95 3.60 11.60 -2.07
CA LYS A 95 3.71 12.77 -2.95
C LYS A 95 2.76 13.89 -2.57
N GLU A 96 1.83 13.65 -1.67
CA GLU A 96 0.80 14.61 -1.28
C GLU A 96 0.99 15.08 0.17
N VAL A 97 0.61 16.32 0.41
CA VAL A 97 0.52 16.92 1.75
C VAL A 97 -0.80 17.65 1.89
N VAL A 98 -1.24 17.85 3.13
CA VAL A 98 -2.39 18.70 3.46
C VAL A 98 -1.89 19.97 4.14
N ARG A 99 -2.29 21.13 3.62
CA ARG A 99 -2.08 22.46 4.22
C ARG A 99 -3.40 23.22 4.18
N ASN A 100 -3.85 23.73 5.31
CA ASN A 100 -5.12 24.47 5.43
C ASN A 100 -6.32 23.70 4.84
N GLY A 101 -6.40 22.40 5.09
CA GLY A 101 -7.46 21.52 4.59
C GLY A 101 -7.42 21.24 3.08
N LYS A 102 -6.37 21.66 2.38
CA LYS A 102 -6.20 21.41 0.95
C LYS A 102 -5.08 20.41 0.69
N VAL A 103 -5.36 19.42 -0.14
CA VAL A 103 -4.36 18.48 -0.64
C VAL A 103 -3.51 19.15 -1.72
N ILE A 104 -2.21 19.08 -1.56
CA ILE A 104 -1.21 19.65 -2.47
C ILE A 104 -0.28 18.52 -2.91
N ASN A 105 -0.12 18.33 -4.22
CA ASN A 105 0.84 17.40 -4.76
C ASN A 105 2.24 18.04 -4.80
N MET A 106 3.15 17.53 -3.98
CA MET A 106 4.55 17.98 -3.91
C MET A 106 5.45 17.24 -4.89
N GLY A 107 4.96 16.15 -5.50
CA GLY A 107 5.82 15.23 -6.22
C GLY A 107 6.90 14.66 -5.29
N TYR A 108 8.16 14.82 -5.67
CA TYR A 108 9.31 14.40 -4.84
C TYR A 108 9.97 15.56 -4.08
N LYS A 109 9.41 16.77 -4.16
CA LYS A 109 9.99 17.97 -3.53
C LYS A 109 9.78 17.94 -2.02
N PRO A 110 10.76 18.43 -1.24
CA PRO A 110 10.60 18.58 0.20
C PRO A 110 9.62 19.70 0.54
N VAL A 111 8.94 19.57 1.67
CA VAL A 111 8.11 20.63 2.25
C VAL A 111 8.99 21.67 2.92
N ASN A 112 10.07 21.25 3.57
CA ASN A 112 10.97 22.10 4.39
C ASN A 112 10.19 22.88 5.46
N TYR A 113 9.24 22.22 6.14
CA TYR A 113 8.38 22.81 7.15
C TYR A 113 9.18 23.44 8.30
N LYS A 114 8.76 24.64 8.72
CA LYS A 114 9.35 25.36 9.86
C LYS A 114 8.29 25.66 10.91
N LEU A 115 8.70 25.62 12.17
CA LEU A 115 7.82 25.97 13.28
C LEU A 115 7.32 27.42 13.12
N GLY A 116 6.03 27.65 13.34
CA GLY A 116 5.38 28.94 13.19
C GLY A 116 4.73 29.19 11.82
N GLU A 117 4.93 28.29 10.85
CA GLU A 117 4.17 28.28 9.60
C GLU A 117 2.83 27.55 9.79
N ASP A 118 1.92 27.71 8.82
CA ASP A 118 0.72 26.91 8.75
C ASP A 118 1.06 25.42 8.73
N LEU A 119 0.44 24.66 9.63
CA LEU A 119 0.72 23.24 9.76
C LEU A 119 0.56 22.51 8.42
N VAL A 120 1.61 21.81 8.05
CA VAL A 120 1.62 20.89 6.91
C VAL A 120 1.71 19.48 7.46
N ARG A 121 0.87 18.60 6.96
CA ARG A 121 0.97 17.18 7.25
C ARG A 121 1.09 16.36 5.97
N PRO A 122 1.82 15.24 5.98
CA PRO A 122 1.78 14.25 4.90
C PRO A 122 0.35 13.73 4.68
N ASN A 123 -0.08 13.60 3.43
CA ASN A 123 -1.40 13.04 3.11
C ASN A 123 -1.38 11.52 3.09
N VAL A 124 -1.06 10.95 4.24
CA VAL A 124 -1.04 9.50 4.50
C VAL A 124 -1.77 9.19 5.79
N VAL A 125 -2.35 7.99 5.87
CA VAL A 125 -2.90 7.48 7.12
C VAL A 125 -1.75 7.11 8.05
N MET A 126 -1.66 7.79 9.18
CA MET A 126 -0.61 7.59 10.19
C MET A 126 -1.02 6.55 11.24
N PHE A 127 -0.06 5.99 11.94
CA PHE A 127 -0.35 5.18 13.11
C PHE A 127 -1.13 5.99 14.14
N GLY A 128 -2.23 5.43 14.65
CA GLY A 128 -3.15 6.10 15.59
C GLY A 128 -4.41 6.65 14.93
N GLU A 129 -4.42 6.94 13.63
CA GLU A 129 -5.58 7.59 12.98
C GLU A 129 -6.70 6.63 12.58
N GLY A 130 -6.48 5.38 12.39
CA GLY A 130 -7.50 4.44 11.91
C GLY A 130 -8.06 4.79 10.51
N ALA A 131 -9.10 4.06 10.07
CA ALA A 131 -9.74 4.22 8.76
C ALA A 131 -10.53 5.53 8.57
N TYR A 132 -10.62 6.37 9.59
CA TYR A 132 -11.41 7.61 9.59
C TYR A 132 -10.60 8.88 9.36
N TYR A 133 -9.44 8.76 8.75
CA TYR A 133 -8.70 9.94 8.31
C TYR A 133 -9.56 10.80 7.37
N LYS A 134 -9.67 12.10 7.67
CA LYS A 134 -10.64 13.03 7.05
C LYS A 134 -10.27 13.49 5.64
N ASP A 135 -9.63 12.67 4.84
CA ASP A 135 -9.43 12.94 3.41
C ASP A 135 -10.50 12.20 2.60
N ASP A 136 -11.31 12.94 1.86
CA ASP A 136 -12.39 12.35 1.04
C ASP A 136 -11.89 11.33 0.03
N LYS A 137 -10.68 11.52 -0.52
CA LYS A 137 -10.07 10.62 -1.48
C LYS A 137 -9.72 9.27 -0.82
N ILE A 138 -9.12 9.32 0.39
CA ILE A 138 -8.79 8.11 1.16
C ILE A 138 -10.07 7.42 1.62
N TYR A 139 -11.03 8.17 2.12
CA TYR A 139 -12.33 7.61 2.54
C TYR A 139 -13.07 6.94 1.37
N ASN A 140 -13.08 7.55 0.19
CA ASN A 140 -13.67 6.96 -1.00
C ASN A 140 -12.89 5.73 -1.47
N ALA A 141 -11.56 5.70 -1.34
CA ALA A 141 -10.75 4.52 -1.66
C ALA A 141 -11.16 3.29 -0.83
N TYR A 142 -11.48 3.46 0.45
CA TYR A 142 -12.02 2.35 1.26
C TYR A 142 -13.38 1.86 0.74
N LYS A 143 -14.27 2.77 0.33
CA LYS A 143 -15.56 2.40 -0.27
C LYS A 143 -15.38 1.68 -1.62
N ASP A 144 -14.43 2.14 -2.42
CA ASP A 144 -14.13 1.54 -3.72
C ASP A 144 -13.53 0.14 -3.55
N ALA A 145 -12.65 -0.05 -2.55
CA ALA A 145 -12.11 -1.35 -2.19
C ALA A 145 -13.22 -2.31 -1.73
N ASP A 146 -14.10 -1.86 -0.84
CA ASP A 146 -15.28 -2.60 -0.38
C ASP A 146 -16.18 -3.03 -1.56
N LYS A 147 -16.46 -2.08 -2.46
CA LYS A 147 -17.28 -2.34 -3.65
C LYS A 147 -16.60 -3.38 -4.56
N LEU A 148 -15.29 -3.25 -4.79
CA LEU A 148 -14.53 -4.21 -5.58
C LEU A 148 -14.58 -5.59 -4.94
N LEU A 149 -14.23 -5.73 -3.66
CA LEU A 149 -14.24 -7.03 -2.97
C LEU A 149 -15.62 -7.69 -3.00
N LYS A 150 -16.70 -6.93 -2.77
CA LYS A 150 -18.08 -7.43 -2.82
C LYS A 150 -18.55 -7.85 -4.23
N SER A 151 -17.89 -7.38 -5.28
CA SER A 151 -18.20 -7.77 -6.66
C SER A 151 -17.54 -9.08 -7.07
N LEU A 152 -16.53 -9.55 -6.32
CA LEU A 152 -15.79 -10.77 -6.63
C LEU A 152 -16.58 -12.03 -6.24
N ASN A 153 -16.33 -13.13 -6.97
CA ASN A 153 -17.02 -14.41 -6.81
C ASN A 153 -16.07 -15.58 -7.14
N GLU A 154 -16.59 -16.80 -7.23
CA GLU A 154 -15.82 -18.02 -7.48
C GLU A 154 -15.05 -18.05 -8.81
N LYS A 155 -15.35 -17.14 -9.74
CA LYS A 155 -14.63 -16.98 -11.03
C LYS A 155 -13.47 -16.02 -10.94
N ASP A 156 -13.24 -15.44 -9.78
CA ASP A 156 -12.20 -14.45 -9.55
C ASP A 156 -11.11 -15.02 -8.62
N ILE A 157 -9.93 -14.43 -8.65
CA ILE A 157 -8.82 -14.79 -7.78
C ILE A 157 -8.21 -13.54 -7.17
N VAL A 158 -7.95 -13.57 -5.87
CA VAL A 158 -7.29 -12.49 -5.12
C VAL A 158 -5.91 -12.95 -4.69
N PHE A 159 -4.88 -12.21 -5.06
CA PHE A 159 -3.52 -12.39 -4.57
C PHE A 159 -3.20 -11.33 -3.52
N ILE A 160 -2.92 -11.73 -2.29
CA ILE A 160 -2.48 -10.86 -1.20
C ILE A 160 -0.96 -10.93 -1.13
N VAL A 161 -0.28 -9.89 -1.58
CA VAL A 161 1.18 -9.92 -1.82
C VAL A 161 1.93 -9.01 -0.87
N GLY A 162 2.88 -9.58 -0.12
CA GLY A 162 3.77 -8.83 0.77
C GLY A 162 3.08 -8.17 1.97
N CYS A 163 1.84 -8.54 2.28
CA CYS A 163 1.12 -8.07 3.45
C CYS A 163 1.62 -8.78 4.71
N SER A 164 1.90 -7.98 5.75
CA SER A 164 2.25 -8.52 7.06
C SER A 164 1.04 -8.90 7.90
N ASN A 165 -0.17 -8.51 7.46
CA ASN A 165 -1.46 -8.75 8.12
C ASN A 165 -1.54 -8.29 9.61
N LEU A 166 -0.63 -7.41 10.05
CA LEU A 166 -0.56 -6.96 11.45
C LEU A 166 -1.42 -5.72 11.74
N ILE A 167 -1.80 -4.96 10.71
CA ILE A 167 -2.62 -3.74 10.85
C ILE A 167 -3.99 -3.96 10.22
N VAL A 168 -4.03 -4.38 8.96
CA VAL A 168 -5.24 -4.82 8.28
C VAL A 168 -5.08 -6.30 7.99
N HIS A 169 -6.03 -7.09 8.43
CA HIS A 169 -6.05 -8.52 8.21
C HIS A 169 -6.72 -8.84 6.87
N PHE A 170 -6.02 -8.53 5.76
CA PHE A 170 -6.55 -8.67 4.41
C PHE A 170 -7.14 -10.06 4.09
N PRO A 171 -6.56 -11.19 4.51
CA PRO A 171 -7.20 -12.49 4.30
C PRO A 171 -8.60 -12.55 4.88
N HIS A 172 -8.79 -12.06 6.12
CA HIS A 172 -10.10 -12.03 6.77
C HIS A 172 -11.08 -11.09 6.05
N GLU A 173 -10.62 -9.88 5.69
CA GLU A 173 -11.43 -8.94 4.92
C GLU A 173 -11.87 -9.56 3.58
N CYS A 174 -10.96 -10.22 2.86
CA CYS A 174 -11.30 -10.89 1.62
C CYS A 174 -12.31 -12.04 1.84
N GLU A 175 -12.11 -12.88 2.86
CA GLU A 175 -13.05 -13.98 3.18
C GLU A 175 -14.44 -13.44 3.54
N GLN A 176 -14.50 -12.32 4.27
CA GLN A 176 -15.75 -11.72 4.73
C GLN A 176 -16.53 -11.04 3.58
N TYR A 177 -15.82 -10.40 2.64
CA TYR A 177 -16.45 -9.54 1.64
C TYR A 177 -16.55 -10.16 0.25
N THR A 178 -15.81 -11.23 -0.05
CA THR A 178 -15.90 -11.91 -1.33
C THR A 178 -16.84 -13.12 -1.25
N ASN A 179 -17.42 -13.49 -2.39
CA ASN A 179 -18.38 -14.60 -2.47
C ASN A 179 -17.74 -15.82 -3.15
N GLY A 180 -17.03 -16.64 -2.37
CA GLY A 180 -16.39 -17.87 -2.87
C GLY A 180 -15.13 -17.65 -3.70
N THR A 181 -14.60 -16.45 -3.74
CA THR A 181 -13.38 -16.09 -4.47
C THR A 181 -12.17 -16.84 -3.93
N ARG A 182 -11.33 -17.32 -4.83
CA ARG A 182 -10.06 -17.94 -4.45
C ARG A 182 -9.08 -16.91 -3.91
N ILE A 183 -8.58 -17.10 -2.68
CA ILE A 183 -7.63 -16.21 -2.03
C ILE A 183 -6.26 -16.89 -1.95
N VAL A 184 -5.20 -16.21 -2.38
CA VAL A 184 -3.82 -16.71 -2.38
C VAL A 184 -2.93 -15.71 -1.67
N LEU A 185 -2.27 -16.14 -0.61
CA LEU A 185 -1.26 -15.35 0.10
C LEU A 185 0.12 -15.56 -0.54
N VAL A 186 0.82 -14.48 -0.84
CA VAL A 186 2.20 -14.48 -1.35
C VAL A 186 3.08 -13.76 -0.34
N ASN A 187 3.83 -14.52 0.46
CA ASN A 187 4.70 -13.96 1.50
C ASN A 187 5.88 -14.90 1.78
N PRO A 188 7.14 -14.40 1.81
CA PRO A 188 8.31 -15.23 2.13
C PRO A 188 8.36 -15.70 3.59
N ASN A 189 7.67 -14.97 4.49
CA ASN A 189 7.67 -15.26 5.92
C ASN A 189 6.46 -16.12 6.32
N GLU A 190 6.68 -17.08 7.20
CA GLU A 190 5.65 -18.02 7.68
C GLU A 190 4.61 -17.38 8.63
N ASN A 191 4.86 -16.17 9.10
CA ASN A 191 4.04 -15.49 10.11
C ASN A 191 2.64 -15.04 9.64
N GLY A 192 2.25 -15.40 8.41
CA GLY A 192 0.89 -15.25 7.91
C GLY A 192 0.04 -16.52 8.02
N GLU A 193 0.46 -17.47 8.82
CA GLU A 193 0.05 -18.87 8.79
C GLU A 193 -1.36 -19.19 9.26
N SER A 194 -2.04 -18.32 9.94
CA SER A 194 -3.16 -18.82 10.74
C SER A 194 -4.52 -18.82 10.06
N PHE A 195 -4.65 -18.41 8.78
CA PHE A 195 -5.99 -18.06 8.30
C PHE A 195 -6.36 -18.52 6.89
N ILE A 196 -5.43 -19.02 6.10
CA ILE A 196 -5.72 -19.52 4.75
C ILE A 196 -5.21 -20.97 4.67
N ASN A 197 -6.00 -21.86 4.08
CA ASN A 197 -5.58 -23.23 3.81
C ASN A 197 -4.20 -23.25 3.15
N ASN A 198 -3.30 -24.13 3.57
CA ASN A 198 -1.92 -24.25 3.08
C ASN A 198 -1.79 -24.32 1.54
N GLU A 199 -2.83 -24.75 0.86
CA GLU A 199 -2.91 -24.80 -0.61
C GLU A 199 -2.96 -23.43 -1.27
N SER A 200 -3.26 -22.37 -0.51
CA SER A 200 -3.37 -20.98 -0.98
C SER A 200 -2.16 -20.11 -0.61
N LEU A 201 -1.05 -20.69 -0.18
CA LEU A 201 0.16 -19.97 0.22
C LEU A 201 1.32 -20.20 -0.75
N ILE A 202 1.88 -19.09 -1.28
CA ILE A 202 3.13 -19.06 -2.05
C ILE A 202 4.21 -18.46 -1.14
N LYS A 203 5.12 -19.30 -0.61
CA LYS A 203 6.23 -18.90 0.30
C LYS A 203 7.40 -18.29 -0.50
N LYS A 204 7.19 -17.18 -1.19
CA LYS A 204 8.18 -16.50 -2.02
C LYS A 204 8.06 -14.98 -1.89
N LYS A 205 9.14 -14.25 -2.24
CA LYS A 205 9.07 -12.82 -2.48
C LYS A 205 8.20 -12.53 -3.71
N ALA A 206 7.60 -11.36 -3.80
CA ALA A 206 6.70 -10.99 -4.88
C ALA A 206 7.28 -11.26 -6.28
N CYS A 207 8.51 -10.83 -6.55
CA CYS A 207 9.15 -11.03 -7.86
C CYS A 207 9.41 -12.51 -8.16
N ASP A 208 9.77 -13.31 -7.16
CA ASP A 208 10.06 -14.74 -7.32
C ASP A 208 8.79 -15.58 -7.47
N ALA A 209 7.65 -15.03 -7.04
CA ALA A 209 6.34 -15.68 -7.11
C ALA A 209 5.63 -15.48 -8.47
N VAL A 210 6.12 -14.61 -9.33
CA VAL A 210 5.48 -14.29 -10.62
C VAL A 210 5.16 -15.54 -11.46
N PRO A 211 6.07 -16.52 -11.64
CA PRO A 211 5.74 -17.72 -12.43
C PRO A 211 4.61 -18.56 -11.81
N ASP A 212 4.58 -18.66 -10.46
CA ASP A 212 3.52 -19.41 -9.76
C ASP A 212 2.16 -18.70 -9.91
N ILE A 213 2.16 -17.37 -9.79
CA ILE A 213 0.96 -16.53 -9.95
C ILE A 213 0.42 -16.67 -11.38
N GLU A 214 1.29 -16.58 -12.39
CA GLU A 214 0.91 -16.73 -13.79
C GLU A 214 0.32 -18.11 -14.08
N ASP A 215 0.94 -19.18 -13.60
CA ASP A 215 0.44 -20.55 -13.74
C ASP A 215 -0.94 -20.72 -13.06
N MET A 216 -1.13 -20.12 -11.87
CA MET A 216 -2.42 -20.15 -11.18
C MET A 216 -3.51 -19.40 -11.96
N ILE A 217 -3.20 -18.23 -12.51
CA ILE A 217 -4.12 -17.48 -13.36
C ILE A 217 -4.51 -18.30 -14.59
N MET A 218 -3.52 -18.88 -15.27
CA MET A 218 -3.76 -19.69 -16.48
C MET A 218 -4.61 -20.95 -16.21
N LYS A 219 -4.49 -21.55 -15.03
CA LYS A 219 -5.31 -22.69 -14.60
C LYS A 219 -6.72 -22.28 -14.21
N HIS A 220 -6.85 -21.10 -13.62
CA HIS A 220 -8.15 -20.57 -13.17
C HIS A 220 -9.03 -20.10 -14.34
N LEU A 221 -8.43 -19.63 -15.42
CA LEU A 221 -9.14 -19.15 -16.63
C LEU A 221 -9.52 -20.28 -17.62
N LYS A 222 -9.15 -21.51 -17.36
CA LYS A 222 -9.55 -22.70 -18.13
C LYS A 222 -10.85 -23.28 -17.63
#